data_a883f40f5ad993405222d9a4d50f6de3
#
_entry.id   a883f40f5ad993405222d9a4d50f6de3
#
_cell.length_a   1.000
_cell.length_b   1.000
_cell.length_c   1.000
_cell.angle_alpha   90.00
_cell.angle_beta   90.00
_cell.angle_gamma   90.00
#
_symmetry.space_group_name_H-M   'P 1'
#
loop_
_entity.id
_entity.type
_entity.pdbx_description
1 polymer ?
#
loop_
_entity_poly.entity_id
_entity_poly.type
_entity_poly.pdbx_seq_one_letter_code
_entity_poly.pdbx_strand_id
1 'polypeptide(L)'
;MRKVLVIDTSVLCVWLKVPGKETCGPSNALVSYKMVSEKIEEEKKKGTTFILPLATIIETGNHIAHSSGDRKSLGEDFAQIIDRFC
;
A
#
# COMPACT_ATOMS: atom_id res chain seq x y z
N MET A 1 14.36 -19.82 6.62
CA MET A 1 14.34 -18.41 7.11
C MET A 1 13.07 -17.71 6.66
N ARG A 2 12.40 -17.04 7.58
CA ARG A 2 11.17 -16.32 7.26
C ARG A 2 11.52 -14.96 6.63
N LYS A 3 10.92 -14.68 5.48
CA LYS A 3 11.10 -13.40 4.82
C LYS A 3 10.19 -12.34 5.45
N VAL A 4 10.70 -11.13 5.57
CA VAL A 4 9.95 -9.98 6.07
C VAL A 4 9.91 -8.92 4.96
N LEU A 5 8.73 -8.37 4.70
CA LEU A 5 8.54 -7.32 3.71
C LEU A 5 7.91 -6.11 4.39
N VAL A 6 8.62 -4.98 4.35
CA VAL A 6 8.12 -3.71 4.90
C VAL A 6 7.37 -2.98 3.79
N ILE A 7 6.13 -2.59 4.07
CA ILE A 7 5.29 -1.85 3.11
C ILE A 7 5.50 -0.36 3.38
N ASP A 8 6.01 0.37 2.39
CA ASP A 8 6.20 1.82 2.54
C ASP A 8 4.99 2.60 2.03
N THR A 9 4.98 3.91 2.32
CA THR A 9 3.86 4.79 2.00
C THR A 9 3.56 4.83 0.50
N SER A 10 4.59 4.92 -0.33
CA SER A 10 4.42 5.02 -1.79
C SER A 10 3.75 3.78 -2.36
N VAL A 11 4.20 2.60 -1.94
CA VAL A 11 3.64 1.33 -2.38
C VAL A 11 2.20 1.18 -1.89
N LEU A 12 1.94 1.54 -0.64
CA LEU A 12 0.61 1.43 -0.06
C LEU A 12 -0.39 2.34 -0.78
N CYS A 13 0.01 3.57 -1.12
CA CYS A 13 -0.84 4.49 -1.87
C CYS A 13 -1.17 3.97 -3.27
N VAL A 14 -0.21 3.34 -3.95
CA VAL A 14 -0.46 2.69 -5.25
C VAL A 14 -1.47 1.56 -5.07
N TRP A 15 -1.30 0.73 -4.07
CA TRP A 15 -2.18 -0.41 -3.82
C TRP A 15 -3.60 0.02 -3.48
N LEU A 16 -3.76 1.12 -2.75
CA LEU A 16 -5.08 1.69 -2.42
C LEU A 16 -5.69 2.49 -3.56
N LYS A 17 -4.95 2.73 -4.63
CA LYS A 17 -5.40 3.55 -5.77
C LYS A 17 -5.74 4.98 -5.34
N VAL A 18 -4.92 5.56 -4.47
CA VAL A 18 -5.11 6.96 -4.08
C VAL A 18 -4.91 7.86 -5.29
N PRO A 19 -5.86 8.75 -5.62
CA PRO A 19 -5.74 9.64 -6.77
C PRO A 19 -4.46 10.46 -6.73
N GLY A 20 -3.74 10.52 -7.86
CA GLY A 20 -2.44 11.16 -7.97
C GLY A 20 -1.27 10.28 -7.55
N LYS A 21 -1.54 9.08 -7.07
CA LYS A 21 -0.52 8.13 -6.59
C LYS A 21 -0.62 6.78 -7.31
N GLU A 22 -0.92 6.79 -8.59
CA GLU A 22 -1.18 5.58 -9.38
C GLU A 22 0.07 4.74 -9.62
N THR A 23 1.25 5.36 -9.56
CA THR A 23 2.53 4.65 -9.68
C THR A 23 3.55 5.23 -8.71
N CYS A 24 4.61 4.47 -8.45
CA CYS A 24 5.73 4.94 -7.65
C CYS A 24 7.05 4.42 -8.24
N GLY A 25 8.17 4.99 -7.77
CA GLY A 25 9.49 4.62 -8.24
C GLY A 25 9.99 5.52 -9.37
N PRO A 26 11.26 5.33 -9.79
CA PRO A 26 11.86 6.14 -10.84
C PRO A 26 11.21 5.88 -12.19
N SER A 27 11.30 6.84 -13.11
CA SER A 27 10.64 6.78 -14.41
C SER A 27 11.01 5.57 -15.27
N ASN A 28 12.19 4.98 -15.04
CA ASN A 28 12.64 3.78 -15.74
C ASN A 28 12.26 2.48 -15.04
N ALA A 29 11.59 2.56 -13.90
CA ALA A 29 11.18 1.39 -13.11
C ALA A 29 9.91 1.69 -12.31
N LEU A 30 8.86 2.19 -13.00
CA LEU A 30 7.60 2.53 -12.36
C LEU A 30 6.88 1.28 -11.86
N VAL A 31 6.33 1.37 -10.66
CA VAL A 31 5.56 0.32 -10.02
C VAL A 31 4.10 0.70 -10.05
N SER A 32 3.26 -0.17 -10.61
CA SER A 32 1.82 0.06 -10.76
C SER A 32 1.02 -0.81 -9.79
N TYR A 33 -0.29 -0.54 -9.69
CA TYR A 33 -1.20 -1.35 -8.87
C TYR A 33 -1.09 -2.85 -9.19
N LYS A 34 -1.05 -3.18 -10.49
CA LYS A 34 -0.97 -4.59 -10.90
C LYS A 34 0.28 -5.26 -10.34
N MET A 35 1.43 -4.58 -10.44
CA MET A 35 2.70 -5.10 -9.95
C MET A 35 2.68 -5.27 -8.42
N VAL A 36 2.14 -4.29 -7.70
CA VAL A 36 2.02 -4.36 -6.24
C VAL A 36 1.11 -5.51 -5.83
N SER A 37 -0.06 -5.61 -6.45
CA SER A 37 -1.03 -6.66 -6.14
C SER A 37 -0.46 -8.05 -6.38
N GLU A 38 0.20 -8.25 -7.52
CA GLU A 38 0.82 -9.53 -7.85
C GLU A 38 1.93 -9.89 -6.86
N LYS A 39 2.76 -8.91 -6.49
CA LYS A 39 3.85 -9.14 -5.55
C LYS A 39 3.34 -9.51 -4.16
N ILE A 40 2.30 -8.83 -3.69
CA ILE A 40 1.71 -9.13 -2.38
C ILE A 40 1.12 -10.54 -2.37
N GLU A 41 0.38 -10.92 -3.42
CA GLU A 41 -0.19 -12.27 -3.51
C GLU A 41 0.90 -13.34 -3.57
N GLU A 42 1.95 -13.11 -4.34
CA GLU A 42 3.09 -14.01 -4.42
C GLU A 42 3.74 -14.20 -3.04
N GLU A 43 3.99 -13.11 -2.33
CA GLU A 43 4.64 -13.16 -1.02
C GLU A 43 3.74 -13.79 0.05
N LYS A 44 2.42 -13.60 -0.04
CA LYS A 44 1.47 -14.27 0.85
C LYS A 44 1.56 -15.78 0.70
N LYS A 45 1.66 -16.27 -0.53
CA LYS A 45 1.78 -17.71 -0.79
C LYS A 45 3.06 -18.29 -0.22
N LYS A 46 4.11 -17.49 -0.12
CA LYS A 46 5.41 -17.89 0.46
C LYS A 46 5.45 -17.82 1.98
N GLY A 47 4.39 -17.31 2.60
CA GLY A 47 4.36 -17.15 4.04
C GLY A 47 5.17 -15.95 4.56
N THR A 48 5.44 -14.98 3.70
CA THR A 48 6.16 -13.75 4.07
C THR A 48 5.42 -12.98 5.16
N THR A 49 6.16 -12.46 6.13
CA THR A 49 5.60 -11.56 7.14
C THR A 49 5.62 -10.14 6.60
N PHE A 50 4.46 -9.50 6.58
CA PHE A 50 4.35 -8.09 6.17
C PHE A 50 4.42 -7.20 7.38
N ILE A 51 5.17 -6.10 7.27
CA ILE A 51 5.26 -5.07 8.31
C ILE A 51 4.72 -3.76 7.75
N LEU A 52 3.77 -3.17 8.47
CA LEU A 52 3.19 -1.87 8.13
C LEU A 52 3.60 -0.87 9.21
N PRO A 53 4.67 -0.08 8.98
CA PRO A 53 5.15 0.86 10.01
C PRO A 53 4.11 1.92 10.37
N LEU A 54 4.10 2.35 11.62
CA LEU A 54 3.17 3.39 12.08
C LEU A 54 3.31 4.67 11.26
N ALA A 55 4.53 5.08 10.91
CA ALA A 55 4.74 6.25 10.07
C ALA A 55 4.04 6.11 8.72
N THR A 56 4.08 4.93 8.12
CA THR A 56 3.39 4.65 6.85
C THR A 56 1.88 4.79 7.02
N ILE A 57 1.32 4.33 8.13
CA ILE A 57 -0.10 4.45 8.41
C ILE A 57 -0.50 5.92 8.49
N ILE A 58 0.26 6.72 9.22
CA ILE A 58 -0.01 8.15 9.39
C ILE A 58 0.09 8.90 8.06
N GLU A 59 1.17 8.68 7.31
CA GLU A 59 1.38 9.35 6.02
C GLU A 59 0.32 8.96 5.00
N THR A 60 -0.06 7.69 4.94
CA THR A 60 -1.09 7.22 4.01
C THR A 60 -2.45 7.83 4.37
N GLY A 61 -2.78 7.89 5.65
CA GLY A 61 -4.01 8.54 6.11
C GLY A 61 -4.05 10.01 5.69
N ASN A 62 -2.93 10.72 5.77
CA ASN A 62 -2.84 12.11 5.32
C ASN A 62 -3.06 12.23 3.81
N HIS A 63 -2.47 11.35 3.01
CA HIS A 63 -2.69 11.36 1.57
C HIS A 63 -4.16 11.13 1.22
N ILE A 64 -4.82 10.20 1.88
CA ILE A 64 -6.24 9.94 1.67
C ILE A 64 -7.07 11.18 2.04
N ALA A 65 -6.79 11.80 3.19
CA ALA A 65 -7.52 12.97 3.67
C ALA A 65 -7.41 14.16 2.72
N HIS A 66 -6.31 14.28 1.98
CA HIS A 66 -6.07 15.37 1.04
C HIS A 66 -6.31 14.95 -0.42
N SER A 67 -6.80 13.74 -0.66
CA SER A 67 -7.05 13.28 -2.03
C SER A 67 -8.33 13.88 -2.60
N SER A 68 -8.41 13.90 -3.93
CA SER A 68 -9.61 14.35 -4.66
C SER A 68 -10.63 13.23 -4.87
N GLY A 69 -10.31 12.00 -4.44
CA GLY A 69 -11.15 10.84 -4.64
C GLY A 69 -12.22 10.67 -3.56
N ASP A 70 -12.85 9.51 -3.57
CA ASP A 70 -13.83 9.13 -2.56
C ASP A 70 -13.11 8.77 -1.26
N ARG A 71 -12.97 9.76 -0.38
CA ARG A 71 -12.25 9.61 0.89
C ARG A 71 -12.83 8.54 1.79
N LYS A 72 -14.16 8.38 1.77
CA LYS A 72 -14.83 7.38 2.59
C LYS A 72 -14.46 5.98 2.14
N SER A 73 -14.54 5.71 0.85
CA SER A 73 -14.19 4.41 0.28
C SER A 73 -12.71 4.10 0.49
N LEU A 74 -11.83 5.08 0.23
CA LEU A 74 -10.39 4.93 0.46
C LEU A 74 -10.08 4.66 1.92
N GLY A 75 -10.74 5.36 2.84
CA GLY A 75 -10.57 5.16 4.27
C GLY A 75 -11.02 3.77 4.73
N GLU A 76 -12.14 3.28 4.18
CA GLU A 76 -12.62 1.93 4.48
C GLU A 76 -11.65 0.87 3.98
N ASP A 77 -11.14 1.01 2.75
CA ASP A 77 -10.16 0.09 2.19
C ASP A 77 -8.87 0.10 3.01
N PHE A 78 -8.43 1.29 3.42
CA PHE A 78 -7.24 1.44 4.25
C PHE A 78 -7.43 0.78 5.62
N ALA A 79 -8.59 0.96 6.25
CA ALA A 79 -8.90 0.33 7.52
C ALA A 79 -8.85 -1.20 7.42
N GLN A 80 -9.35 -1.76 6.32
CA GLN A 80 -9.29 -3.19 6.08
C GLN A 80 -7.85 -3.68 5.95
N ILE A 81 -6.99 -2.92 5.29
CA ILE A 81 -5.57 -3.27 5.15
C ILE A 81 -4.89 -3.25 6.51
N ILE A 82 -5.13 -2.22 7.32
CA ILE A 82 -4.56 -2.13 8.67
C ILE A 82 -4.99 -3.34 9.51
N ASP A 83 -6.27 -3.68 9.47
CA ASP A 83 -6.81 -4.81 10.22
C ASP A 83 -6.18 -6.13 9.78
N ARG A 84 -5.89 -6.26 8.47
CA ARG A 84 -5.33 -7.46 7.87
C ARG A 84 -3.84 -7.67 8.21
N PHE A 85 -3.06 -6.58 8.33
CA PHE A 85 -1.61 -6.64 8.50
C PHE A 85 -1.11 -6.19 9.88
N CYS A 86 -1.99 -5.77 10.73
CA CYS A 86 -1.68 -5.39 12.13
C CYS A 86 -2.53 -6.22 13.13
#